data_caeb7960bf9c7b803fe543cc31080810
#
_entry.id   caeb7960bf9c7b803fe543cc31080810
#
_cell.length_a   1.000
_cell.length_b   1.000
_cell.length_c   1.000
_cell.angle_alpha   90.00
_cell.angle_beta   90.00
_cell.angle_gamma   90.00
#
_symmetry.space_group_name_H-M   'P 1'
#
loop_
_entity.id
_entity.type
_entity.pdbx_description
1 polymer ?
#
loop_
_entity_poly.entity_id
_entity_poly.type
_entity_poly.pdbx_seq_one_letter_code
_entity_poly.pdbx_strand_id
1 'polypeptide(L)'
;IICFFVKKGLCMSSNNDKQAMVPLGAEILINEVGTAPGLVLEHNGKLIVLLPGPPSELNYVCEQRFLPLLMQRYAQQGIIYSRILKMRGIGESSVAAQLDDIITSQSNPTIAIYARRGEIIVRITAKASDVEEAKALISGTEAQIYERLSKFIYGVDDASLAEYLGQELLKSGSTIAFAESCTGGLASSMITDIPGSSEYLLGSVVTYSNMAKQNWSTYLRKI
;
A
#
# COMPACT_ATOMS: atom_id res chain seq x y z
N ILE A 1 2.06 -31.61 -6.30
CA ILE A 1 1.46 -32.00 -5.00
C ILE A 1 2.35 -33.03 -4.32
N ILE A 2 2.63 -34.21 -4.92
CA ILE A 2 3.45 -35.27 -4.34
C ILE A 2 4.80 -34.72 -3.86
N CYS A 3 5.51 -33.95 -4.69
CA CYS A 3 6.81 -33.35 -4.32
C CYS A 3 6.74 -32.44 -3.07
N PHE A 4 5.61 -31.76 -2.86
CA PHE A 4 5.42 -30.91 -1.68
C PHE A 4 5.35 -31.75 -0.39
N PHE A 5 4.57 -32.85 -0.41
CA PHE A 5 4.47 -33.76 0.74
C PHE A 5 5.79 -34.46 1.02
N VAL A 6 6.49 -34.92 -0.02
CA VAL A 6 7.81 -35.56 0.10
C VAL A 6 8.84 -34.61 0.72
N LYS A 7 8.91 -33.35 0.27
CA LYS A 7 9.81 -32.33 0.83
C LYS A 7 9.54 -32.04 2.30
N LYS A 8 8.31 -32.21 2.77
CA LYS A 8 7.91 -31.99 4.17
C LYS A 8 7.92 -33.28 5.01
N GLY A 9 8.29 -34.43 4.45
CA GLY A 9 8.28 -35.70 5.17
C GLY A 9 6.87 -36.18 5.55
N LEU A 10 5.84 -35.75 4.83
CA LEU A 10 4.43 -36.07 5.09
C LEU A 10 3.90 -37.08 4.08
N CYS A 11 2.97 -37.95 4.51
CA CYS A 11 2.25 -38.83 3.62
C CYS A 11 1.04 -38.10 3.01
N MET A 12 0.89 -38.18 1.69
CA MET A 12 -0.27 -37.63 0.98
C MET A 12 -1.47 -38.54 1.14
N SER A 13 -2.63 -38.00 1.54
CA SER A 13 -3.89 -38.74 1.57
C SER A 13 -4.52 -38.79 0.18
N SER A 14 -5.32 -39.84 -0.10
CA SER A 14 -6.03 -40.02 -1.40
C SER A 14 -6.98 -38.87 -1.75
N ASN A 15 -7.48 -38.12 -0.77
CA ASN A 15 -8.29 -36.93 -1.00
C ASN A 15 -7.55 -35.80 -1.73
N ASN A 16 -6.21 -35.78 -1.65
CA ASN A 16 -5.41 -34.78 -2.34
C ASN A 16 -5.25 -35.08 -3.85
N ASP A 17 -5.59 -36.29 -4.31
CA ASP A 17 -5.57 -36.63 -5.74
C ASP A 17 -6.55 -35.75 -6.53
N LYS A 18 -7.66 -35.34 -5.91
CA LYS A 18 -8.63 -34.41 -6.53
C LYS A 18 -8.03 -33.05 -6.86
N GLN A 19 -7.03 -32.59 -6.11
CA GLN A 19 -6.36 -31.32 -6.37
C GLN A 19 -5.44 -31.36 -7.60
N ALA A 20 -5.10 -32.56 -8.08
CA ALA A 20 -4.35 -32.76 -9.32
C ALA A 20 -5.24 -32.76 -10.57
N MET A 21 -6.55 -32.82 -10.40
CA MET A 21 -7.50 -32.74 -11.52
C MET A 21 -7.71 -31.30 -11.95
N VAL A 22 -7.38 -30.99 -13.19
CA VAL A 22 -7.52 -29.64 -13.76
C VAL A 22 -8.40 -29.71 -15.01
N PRO A 23 -9.15 -28.64 -15.33
CA PRO A 23 -9.93 -28.58 -16.56
C PRO A 23 -9.05 -28.75 -17.80
N LEU A 24 -9.59 -29.40 -18.82
CA LEU A 24 -8.88 -29.57 -20.09
C LEU A 24 -8.56 -28.20 -20.69
N GLY A 25 -7.30 -28.02 -21.11
CA GLY A 25 -6.81 -26.76 -21.68
C GLY A 25 -6.41 -25.71 -20.63
N ALA A 26 -6.49 -26.01 -19.32
CA ALA A 26 -6.00 -25.11 -18.31
C ALA A 26 -4.46 -25.09 -18.27
N GLU A 27 -3.87 -23.90 -18.24
CA GLU A 27 -2.47 -23.68 -17.91
C GLU A 27 -2.29 -23.68 -16.40
N ILE A 28 -1.30 -24.44 -15.91
CA ILE A 28 -1.07 -24.63 -14.48
C ILE A 28 -0.02 -23.64 -13.99
N LEU A 29 -0.40 -22.82 -13.02
CA LEU A 29 0.51 -21.94 -12.29
C LEU A 29 1.04 -22.68 -11.05
N ILE A 30 2.31 -23.10 -11.11
CA ILE A 30 2.92 -23.93 -10.05
C ILE A 30 3.00 -23.13 -8.74
N ASN A 31 2.48 -23.74 -7.67
CA ASN A 31 2.58 -23.25 -6.31
C ASN A 31 3.69 -24.00 -5.57
N GLU A 32 4.81 -23.33 -5.27
CA GLU A 32 5.93 -23.93 -4.55
C GLU A 32 5.83 -23.83 -3.02
N VAL A 33 4.90 -22.97 -2.54
CA VAL A 33 4.70 -22.73 -1.10
C VAL A 33 3.48 -23.44 -0.51
N GLY A 34 2.68 -24.08 -1.38
CA GLY A 34 1.48 -24.80 -0.98
C GLY A 34 1.12 -25.95 -1.92
N THR A 35 -0.05 -26.54 -1.72
CA THR A 35 -0.52 -27.72 -2.48
C THR A 35 -1.46 -27.39 -3.63
N ALA A 36 -2.20 -26.28 -3.54
CA ALA A 36 -3.17 -25.87 -4.54
C ALA A 36 -2.49 -25.05 -5.65
N PRO A 37 -2.46 -25.51 -6.92
CA PRO A 37 -1.95 -24.71 -8.02
C PRO A 37 -2.91 -23.56 -8.35
N GLY A 38 -2.40 -22.53 -9.01
CA GLY A 38 -3.25 -21.61 -9.76
C GLY A 38 -3.56 -22.20 -11.14
N LEU A 39 -4.64 -21.76 -11.76
CA LEU A 39 -5.06 -22.21 -13.09
C LEU A 39 -5.43 -20.99 -13.95
N VAL A 40 -5.06 -21.03 -15.22
CA VAL A 40 -5.48 -20.04 -16.22
C VAL A 40 -6.17 -20.77 -17.36
N LEU A 41 -7.39 -20.36 -17.70
CA LEU A 41 -8.12 -20.83 -18.85
C LEU A 41 -8.44 -19.64 -19.76
N GLU A 42 -8.39 -19.87 -21.05
CA GLU A 42 -8.80 -18.88 -22.04
C GLU A 42 -10.08 -19.36 -22.73
N HIS A 43 -11.08 -18.49 -22.77
CA HIS A 43 -12.34 -18.75 -23.45
C HIS A 43 -12.88 -17.46 -24.09
N ASN A 44 -13.12 -17.50 -25.39
CA ASN A 44 -13.66 -16.36 -26.16
C ASN A 44 -12.86 -15.05 -25.95
N GLY A 45 -11.53 -15.13 -25.95
CA GLY A 45 -10.64 -13.97 -25.74
C GLY A 45 -10.64 -13.40 -24.32
N LYS A 46 -11.21 -14.15 -23.36
CA LYS A 46 -11.21 -13.79 -21.92
C LYS A 46 -10.39 -14.78 -21.13
N LEU A 47 -9.67 -14.30 -20.14
CA LEU A 47 -8.97 -15.15 -19.18
C LEU A 47 -9.83 -15.38 -17.94
N ILE A 48 -9.94 -16.66 -17.56
CA ILE A 48 -10.49 -17.10 -16.28
C ILE A 48 -9.29 -17.56 -15.45
N VAL A 49 -9.07 -16.91 -14.31
CA VAL A 49 -7.93 -17.19 -13.44
C VAL A 49 -8.43 -17.66 -12.08
N LEU A 50 -7.93 -18.82 -11.66
CA LEU A 50 -8.21 -19.39 -10.34
C LEU A 50 -6.90 -19.38 -9.55
N LEU A 51 -6.92 -18.76 -8.38
CA LEU A 51 -5.75 -18.66 -7.50
C LEU A 51 -6.05 -19.30 -6.14
N PRO A 52 -5.03 -19.78 -5.41
CA PRO A 52 -5.20 -20.31 -4.06
C PRO A 52 -5.85 -19.31 -3.10
N GLY A 53 -6.63 -19.81 -2.11
CA GLY A 53 -7.27 -18.97 -1.10
C GLY A 53 -6.33 -18.43 -0.02
N PRO A 54 -5.39 -19.22 0.55
CA PRO A 54 -4.50 -18.73 1.59
C PRO A 54 -3.62 -17.58 1.09
N PRO A 55 -3.53 -16.43 1.82
CA PRO A 55 -2.84 -15.23 1.35
C PRO A 55 -1.39 -15.43 0.93
N SER A 56 -0.63 -16.26 1.65
CA SER A 56 0.76 -16.56 1.31
C SER A 56 0.92 -17.31 -0.01
N GLU A 57 0.01 -18.26 -0.28
CA GLU A 57 -0.02 -19.01 -1.53
C GLU A 57 -0.52 -18.14 -2.68
N LEU A 58 -1.58 -17.36 -2.45
CA LEU A 58 -2.14 -16.40 -3.41
C LEU A 58 -1.06 -15.42 -3.89
N ASN A 59 -0.38 -14.76 -2.97
CA ASN A 59 0.64 -13.77 -3.29
C ASN A 59 1.78 -14.42 -4.09
N TYR A 60 2.27 -15.58 -3.64
CA TYR A 60 3.33 -16.29 -4.35
C TYR A 60 2.93 -16.63 -5.80
N VAL A 61 1.77 -17.28 -6.00
CA VAL A 61 1.32 -17.69 -7.34
C VAL A 61 1.03 -16.47 -8.21
N CYS A 62 0.42 -15.43 -7.63
CA CYS A 62 0.13 -14.19 -8.35
C CYS A 62 1.43 -13.51 -8.83
N GLU A 63 2.36 -13.23 -7.93
CA GLU A 63 3.56 -12.46 -8.23
C GLU A 63 4.58 -13.25 -9.07
N GLN A 64 4.80 -14.54 -8.74
CA GLN A 64 5.86 -15.33 -9.35
C GLN A 64 5.43 -16.08 -10.62
N ARG A 65 4.13 -16.21 -10.87
CA ARG A 65 3.63 -17.01 -12.00
C ARG A 65 2.62 -16.25 -12.86
N PHE A 66 1.57 -15.68 -12.26
CA PHE A 66 0.47 -15.09 -13.02
C PHE A 66 0.84 -13.72 -13.63
N LEU A 67 1.41 -12.80 -12.85
CA LEU A 67 1.82 -11.49 -13.38
C LEU A 67 2.87 -11.58 -14.49
N PRO A 68 3.93 -12.42 -14.40
CA PRO A 68 4.85 -12.63 -15.51
C PRO A 68 4.17 -13.18 -16.78
N LEU A 69 3.22 -14.12 -16.62
CA LEU A 69 2.43 -14.65 -17.72
C LEU A 69 1.61 -13.56 -18.41
N LEU A 70 0.94 -12.70 -17.63
CA LEU A 70 0.20 -11.56 -18.16
C LEU A 70 1.11 -10.58 -18.90
N MET A 71 2.25 -10.24 -18.32
CA MET A 71 3.22 -9.36 -18.95
C MET A 71 3.70 -9.93 -20.30
N GLN A 72 4.00 -11.22 -20.34
CA GLN A 72 4.41 -11.88 -21.59
C GLN A 72 3.32 -11.85 -22.67
N ARG A 73 2.04 -12.07 -22.28
CA ARG A 73 0.92 -12.10 -23.23
C ARG A 73 0.48 -10.72 -23.70
N TYR A 74 0.59 -9.71 -22.83
CA TYR A 74 0.00 -8.37 -23.06
C TYR A 74 1.02 -7.23 -23.02
N ALA A 75 2.33 -7.50 -23.03
CA ALA A 75 3.40 -6.51 -22.96
C ALA A 75 3.29 -5.37 -23.99
N GLN A 76 2.57 -5.58 -25.09
CA GLN A 76 2.40 -4.58 -26.15
C GLN A 76 1.25 -3.59 -25.88
N GLN A 77 0.52 -3.70 -24.76
CA GLN A 77 -0.64 -2.84 -24.50
C GLN A 77 -0.31 -1.59 -23.68
N GLY A 78 0.98 -1.35 -23.43
CA GLY A 78 1.45 -0.24 -22.60
C GLY A 78 1.36 -0.57 -21.10
N ILE A 79 1.63 0.45 -20.30
CA ILE A 79 1.61 0.38 -18.83
C ILE A 79 0.55 1.29 -18.23
N ILE A 80 0.18 1.01 -17.00
CA ILE A 80 -0.59 1.91 -16.15
C ILE A 80 0.36 2.35 -15.02
N TYR A 81 0.57 3.65 -14.92
CA TYR A 81 1.38 4.25 -13.87
C TYR A 81 0.55 5.22 -13.06
N SER A 82 0.74 5.24 -11.73
CA SER A 82 0.01 6.14 -10.85
C SER A 82 0.95 6.93 -9.95
N ARG A 83 0.60 8.19 -9.72
CA ARG A 83 1.14 9.06 -8.70
C ARG A 83 0.08 9.27 -7.63
N ILE A 84 0.45 9.14 -6.36
CA ILE A 84 -0.43 9.32 -5.22
C ILE A 84 -0.01 10.59 -4.46
N LEU A 85 -0.93 11.52 -4.26
CA LEU A 85 -0.74 12.70 -3.42
C LEU A 85 -1.54 12.50 -2.13
N LYS A 86 -0.87 12.60 -0.98
CA LYS A 86 -1.47 12.38 0.35
C LYS A 86 -1.69 13.72 1.04
N MET A 87 -2.91 13.98 1.50
CA MET A 87 -3.35 15.26 2.03
C MET A 87 -3.94 15.13 3.43
N ARG A 88 -3.74 16.15 4.26
CA ARG A 88 -4.36 16.29 5.58
C ARG A 88 -4.90 17.71 5.79
N GLY A 89 -5.87 17.84 6.74
CA GLY A 89 -6.44 19.14 7.08
C GLY A 89 -7.44 19.68 6.07
N ILE A 90 -7.90 18.84 5.13
CA ILE A 90 -8.92 19.19 4.13
C ILE A 90 -9.91 18.02 3.99
N GLY A 91 -11.18 18.33 3.73
CA GLY A 91 -12.22 17.32 3.47
C GLY A 91 -12.30 16.91 2.01
N GLU A 92 -12.81 15.69 1.75
CA GLU A 92 -12.98 15.13 0.40
C GLU A 92 -13.76 16.06 -0.54
N SER A 93 -14.90 16.58 -0.07
CA SER A 93 -15.75 17.48 -0.85
C SER A 93 -15.04 18.77 -1.24
N SER A 94 -14.17 19.28 -0.37
CA SER A 94 -13.38 20.49 -0.65
C SER A 94 -12.28 20.22 -1.68
N VAL A 95 -11.65 19.04 -1.64
CA VAL A 95 -10.69 18.62 -2.68
C VAL A 95 -11.40 18.44 -4.01
N ALA A 96 -12.55 17.75 -4.03
CA ALA A 96 -13.35 17.55 -5.22
C ALA A 96 -13.78 18.87 -5.87
N ALA A 97 -14.27 19.83 -5.08
CA ALA A 97 -14.66 21.14 -5.58
C ALA A 97 -13.49 21.94 -6.17
N GLN A 98 -12.28 21.83 -5.60
CA GLN A 98 -11.10 22.53 -6.12
C GLN A 98 -10.50 21.87 -7.37
N LEU A 99 -10.82 20.61 -7.63
CA LEU A 99 -10.34 19.85 -8.78
C LEU A 99 -11.44 19.53 -9.81
N ASP A 100 -12.64 20.09 -9.66
CA ASP A 100 -13.82 19.75 -10.45
C ASP A 100 -13.60 19.94 -11.97
N ASP A 101 -13.00 21.05 -12.36
CA ASP A 101 -12.64 21.35 -13.74
C ASP A 101 -11.68 20.33 -14.36
N ILE A 102 -10.67 19.89 -13.58
CA ILE A 102 -9.70 18.90 -14.02
C ILE A 102 -10.37 17.51 -14.10
N ILE A 103 -11.19 17.16 -13.10
CA ILE A 103 -11.90 15.87 -13.05
C ILE A 103 -12.92 15.77 -14.19
N THR A 104 -13.65 16.83 -14.46
CA THR A 104 -14.68 16.84 -15.51
C THR A 104 -14.06 16.76 -16.91
N SER A 105 -12.89 17.37 -17.13
CA SER A 105 -12.19 17.39 -18.43
C SER A 105 -11.18 16.26 -18.63
N GLN A 106 -10.98 15.41 -17.62
CA GLN A 106 -9.94 14.37 -17.66
C GLN A 106 -10.18 13.33 -18.75
N SER A 107 -9.08 12.85 -19.33
CA SER A 107 -9.06 11.69 -20.24
C SER A 107 -7.90 10.76 -19.93
N ASN A 108 -6.67 11.25 -20.07
CA ASN A 108 -5.44 10.59 -19.71
C ASN A 108 -4.37 11.67 -19.40
N PRO A 109 -3.95 11.84 -18.16
CA PRO A 109 -4.24 11.00 -16.99
C PRO A 109 -5.64 11.22 -16.40
N THR A 110 -6.08 10.26 -15.57
CA THR A 110 -7.29 10.34 -14.77
C THR A 110 -6.98 10.61 -13.30
N ILE A 111 -7.94 11.26 -12.59
CA ILE A 111 -7.85 11.56 -11.16
C ILE A 111 -8.93 10.77 -10.42
N ALA A 112 -8.57 10.20 -9.28
CA ALA A 112 -9.50 9.60 -8.33
C ALA A 112 -9.19 10.08 -6.91
N ILE A 113 -10.23 10.47 -6.17
CA ILE A 113 -10.13 10.92 -4.78
C ILE A 113 -10.61 9.81 -3.86
N TYR A 114 -9.88 9.54 -2.79
CA TYR A 114 -10.22 8.53 -1.78
C TYR A 114 -10.12 9.16 -0.39
N ALA A 115 -11.19 9.06 0.39
CA ALA A 115 -11.15 9.37 1.80
C ALA A 115 -10.69 8.14 2.59
N ARG A 116 -9.63 8.30 3.38
CA ARG A 116 -9.18 7.33 4.37
C ARG A 116 -9.26 7.94 5.77
N ARG A 117 -9.12 7.11 6.80
CA ARG A 117 -9.19 7.60 8.18
C ARG A 117 -8.09 8.63 8.45
N GLY A 118 -8.49 9.91 8.47
CA GLY A 118 -7.61 11.04 8.78
C GLY A 118 -6.76 11.55 7.62
N GLU A 119 -6.94 11.07 6.39
CA GLU A 119 -6.26 11.57 5.21
C GLU A 119 -7.14 11.53 3.96
N ILE A 120 -6.85 12.38 2.99
CA ILE A 120 -7.38 12.32 1.65
C ILE A 120 -6.26 11.94 0.70
N ILE A 121 -6.55 11.01 -0.20
CA ILE A 121 -5.63 10.57 -1.25
C ILE A 121 -6.17 11.04 -2.60
N VAL A 122 -5.33 11.71 -3.36
CA VAL A 122 -5.57 12.01 -4.77
C VAL A 122 -4.63 11.15 -5.60
N ARG A 123 -5.19 10.22 -6.38
CA ARG A 123 -4.44 9.36 -7.27
C ARG A 123 -4.58 9.84 -8.71
N ILE A 124 -3.46 10.16 -9.34
CA ILE A 124 -3.36 10.51 -10.76
C ILE A 124 -2.85 9.28 -11.48
N THR A 125 -3.58 8.80 -12.48
CA THR A 125 -3.25 7.55 -13.20
C THR A 125 -3.16 7.82 -14.69
N ALA A 126 -2.04 7.45 -15.30
CA ALA A 126 -1.82 7.52 -16.74
C ALA A 126 -1.64 6.12 -17.34
N LYS A 127 -2.17 5.94 -18.56
CA LYS A 127 -1.84 4.84 -19.45
C LYS A 127 -0.87 5.36 -20.51
N ALA A 128 0.27 4.69 -20.68
CA ALA A 128 1.34 5.10 -21.59
C ALA A 128 2.10 3.89 -22.14
N SER A 129 2.99 4.10 -23.10
CA SER A 129 3.86 3.05 -23.63
C SER A 129 4.93 2.62 -22.64
N ASP A 130 5.43 3.58 -21.84
CA ASP A 130 6.47 3.37 -20.83
C ASP A 130 6.31 4.32 -19.64
N VAL A 131 7.20 4.15 -18.65
CA VAL A 131 7.18 4.91 -17.39
C VAL A 131 7.48 6.40 -17.60
N GLU A 132 8.37 6.74 -18.51
CA GLU A 132 8.77 8.13 -18.71
C GLU A 132 7.66 8.94 -19.39
N GLU A 133 6.99 8.35 -20.40
CA GLU A 133 5.80 8.94 -20.98
C GLU A 133 4.68 9.10 -19.94
N ALA A 134 4.45 8.08 -19.10
CA ALA A 134 3.45 8.16 -18.05
C ALA A 134 3.72 9.28 -17.05
N LYS A 135 4.97 9.44 -16.60
CA LYS A 135 5.39 10.54 -15.73
C LYS A 135 5.20 11.90 -16.39
N ALA A 136 5.54 12.02 -17.67
CA ALA A 136 5.34 13.25 -18.42
C ALA A 136 3.85 13.65 -18.50
N LEU A 137 2.96 12.69 -18.77
CA LEU A 137 1.52 12.91 -18.77
C LEU A 137 0.99 13.34 -17.40
N ILE A 138 1.47 12.73 -16.32
CA ILE A 138 1.04 13.03 -14.95
C ILE A 138 1.52 14.41 -14.49
N SER A 139 2.74 14.82 -14.87
CA SER A 139 3.39 16.03 -14.36
C SER A 139 2.57 17.31 -14.51
N GLY A 140 1.88 17.49 -15.64
CA GLY A 140 1.02 18.64 -15.88
C GLY A 140 -0.18 18.69 -14.94
N THR A 141 -0.83 17.57 -14.71
CA THR A 141 -1.97 17.46 -13.78
C THR A 141 -1.51 17.58 -12.33
N GLU A 142 -0.39 16.97 -11.99
CA GLU A 142 0.23 17.07 -10.66
C GLU A 142 0.56 18.52 -10.32
N ALA A 143 1.15 19.28 -11.25
CA ALA A 143 1.46 20.69 -11.06
C ALA A 143 0.21 21.54 -10.77
N GLN A 144 -0.90 21.34 -11.50
CA GLN A 144 -2.16 22.01 -11.24
C GLN A 144 -2.75 21.70 -9.86
N ILE A 145 -2.59 20.45 -9.38
CA ILE A 145 -3.03 20.06 -8.04
C ILE A 145 -2.15 20.73 -6.97
N TYR A 146 -0.83 20.77 -7.17
CA TYR A 146 0.08 21.46 -6.26
C TYR A 146 -0.20 22.96 -6.17
N GLU A 147 -0.51 23.62 -7.27
CA GLU A 147 -0.87 25.04 -7.29
C GLU A 147 -2.05 25.35 -6.37
N ARG A 148 -3.06 24.48 -6.33
CA ARG A 148 -4.30 24.67 -5.57
C ARG A 148 -4.24 24.12 -4.14
N LEU A 149 -3.54 23.02 -3.94
CA LEU A 149 -3.65 22.19 -2.73
C LEU A 149 -2.32 21.90 -2.02
N SER A 150 -1.21 22.52 -2.43
CA SER A 150 0.14 22.25 -1.89
C SER A 150 0.22 22.29 -0.36
N LYS A 151 -0.48 23.24 0.28
CA LYS A 151 -0.47 23.40 1.75
C LYS A 151 -1.09 22.24 2.53
N PHE A 152 -1.82 21.36 1.84
CA PHE A 152 -2.46 20.18 2.43
C PHE A 152 -1.69 18.90 2.10
N ILE A 153 -0.82 18.91 1.07
CA ILE A 153 -0.05 17.76 0.63
C ILE A 153 1.12 17.56 1.59
N TYR A 154 1.16 16.42 2.28
CA TYR A 154 2.25 16.10 3.19
C TYR A 154 3.18 15.01 2.64
N GLY A 155 2.77 14.28 1.63
CA GLY A 155 3.58 13.20 1.07
C GLY A 155 3.08 12.71 -0.28
N VAL A 156 3.93 11.95 -0.93
CA VAL A 156 3.65 11.34 -2.24
C VAL A 156 3.90 9.83 -2.17
N ASP A 157 3.17 9.08 -2.97
CA ASP A 157 3.30 7.63 -3.13
C ASP A 157 3.30 6.89 -1.77
N ASP A 158 4.41 6.21 -1.42
CA ASP A 158 4.51 5.41 -0.20
C ASP A 158 4.87 6.22 1.05
N ALA A 159 5.19 7.53 0.92
CA ALA A 159 5.56 8.36 2.05
C ALA A 159 4.54 8.28 3.19
N SER A 160 5.00 7.99 4.40
CA SER A 160 4.18 7.94 5.61
C SER A 160 4.11 9.29 6.30
N LEU A 161 3.07 9.49 7.12
CA LEU A 161 2.96 10.69 7.96
C LEU A 161 4.10 10.76 8.99
N ALA A 162 4.58 9.61 9.46
CA ALA A 162 5.69 9.52 10.39
C ALA A 162 7.02 10.00 9.75
N GLU A 163 7.27 9.60 8.51
CA GLU A 163 8.43 10.09 7.74
C GLU A 163 8.37 11.60 7.51
N TYR A 164 7.20 12.10 7.08
CA TYR A 164 7.02 13.54 6.90
C TYR A 164 7.26 14.32 8.20
N LEU A 165 6.67 13.86 9.32
CA LEU A 165 6.89 14.47 10.62
C LEU A 165 8.37 14.46 11.02
N GLY A 166 9.06 13.34 10.84
CA GLY A 166 10.49 13.23 11.11
C GLY A 166 11.32 14.22 10.31
N GLN A 167 11.03 14.37 9.01
CA GLN A 167 11.71 15.34 8.14
C GLN A 167 11.48 16.78 8.59
N GLU A 168 10.26 17.15 8.99
CA GLU A 168 9.94 18.50 9.46
C GLU A 168 10.62 18.80 10.83
N LEU A 169 10.68 17.80 11.73
CA LEU A 169 11.40 17.94 12.99
C LEU A 169 12.90 18.15 12.77
N LEU A 170 13.52 17.38 11.89
CA LEU A 170 14.93 17.54 11.51
C LEU A 170 15.22 18.92 10.89
N LYS A 171 14.38 19.37 9.94
CA LYS A 171 14.52 20.68 9.30
C LYS A 171 14.44 21.84 10.30
N SER A 172 13.54 21.72 11.29
CA SER A 172 13.34 22.76 12.31
C SER A 172 14.29 22.65 13.51
N GLY A 173 15.11 21.59 13.58
CA GLY A 173 15.93 21.28 14.76
C GLY A 173 15.10 20.99 16.02
N SER A 174 13.85 20.54 15.82
CA SER A 174 12.91 20.29 16.90
C SER A 174 12.92 18.81 17.30
N THR A 175 12.53 18.54 18.55
CA THR A 175 12.42 17.19 19.09
C THR A 175 10.98 16.89 19.51
N ILE A 176 10.64 15.62 19.62
CA ILE A 176 9.32 15.15 20.04
C ILE A 176 9.45 14.09 21.14
N ALA A 177 8.49 14.08 22.06
CA ALA A 177 8.28 13.00 23.00
C ALA A 177 6.79 12.68 23.08
N PHE A 178 6.44 11.44 23.42
CA PHE A 178 5.05 11.01 23.51
C PHE A 178 4.66 10.63 24.95
N ALA A 179 3.43 11.01 25.30
CA ALA A 179 2.74 10.46 26.46
C ALA A 179 1.45 9.77 25.96
N GLU A 180 1.45 8.45 25.94
CA GLU A 180 0.39 7.66 25.35
C GLU A 180 -0.46 6.96 26.41
N SER A 181 -1.72 6.70 26.06
CA SER A 181 -2.67 5.94 26.89
C SER A 181 -3.37 4.87 26.05
N CYS A 182 -4.49 5.19 25.41
CA CYS A 182 -5.30 4.21 24.65
C CYS A 182 -4.58 3.66 23.42
N THR A 183 -3.61 4.35 22.87
CA THR A 183 -2.77 3.92 21.75
C THR A 183 -1.71 2.90 22.15
N GLY A 184 -1.40 2.80 23.47
CA GLY A 184 -0.50 1.77 24.00
C GLY A 184 0.94 1.81 23.51
N GLY A 185 1.42 2.96 23.02
CA GLY A 185 2.77 3.13 22.42
C GLY A 185 2.78 3.14 20.90
N LEU A 186 1.60 3.10 20.23
CA LEU A 186 1.53 3.01 18.78
C LEU A 186 2.15 4.23 18.07
N ALA A 187 1.91 5.45 18.59
CA ALA A 187 2.48 6.66 17.97
C ALA A 187 4.01 6.64 18.02
N SER A 188 4.57 6.25 19.16
CA SER A 188 6.02 6.10 19.31
C SER A 188 6.59 5.01 18.41
N SER A 189 5.90 3.86 18.32
CA SER A 189 6.30 2.75 17.45
C SER A 189 6.36 3.20 15.99
N MET A 190 5.35 3.93 15.50
CA MET A 190 5.34 4.46 14.14
C MET A 190 6.53 5.38 13.85
N ILE A 191 6.98 6.14 14.83
CA ILE A 191 8.18 7.00 14.68
C ILE A 191 9.46 6.17 14.73
N THR A 192 9.55 5.18 15.62
CA THR A 192 10.76 4.34 15.73
C THR A 192 10.97 3.41 14.53
N ASP A 193 9.94 3.15 13.73
CA ASP A 193 10.06 2.43 12.47
C ASP A 193 10.85 3.22 11.40
N ILE A 194 11.02 4.55 11.61
CA ILE A 194 11.76 5.40 10.68
C ILE A 194 13.25 5.41 11.05
N PRO A 195 14.16 4.98 10.16
CA PRO A 195 15.59 5.04 10.37
C PRO A 195 16.05 6.48 10.70
N GLY A 196 16.90 6.63 11.73
CA GLY A 196 17.40 7.94 12.18
C GLY A 196 16.46 8.68 13.12
N SER A 197 15.34 8.11 13.54
CA SER A 197 14.37 8.74 14.45
C SER A 197 14.96 9.14 15.80
N SER A 198 16.08 8.56 16.23
CA SER A 198 16.80 8.93 17.45
C SER A 198 17.32 10.36 17.46
N GLU A 199 17.42 11.01 16.31
CA GLU A 199 17.86 12.41 16.23
C GLU A 199 16.78 13.40 16.69
N TYR A 200 15.50 13.00 16.65
CA TYR A 200 14.38 13.87 17.01
C TYR A 200 13.41 13.27 18.03
N LEU A 201 13.36 11.95 18.22
CA LEU A 201 12.53 11.30 19.24
C LEU A 201 13.29 11.18 20.57
N LEU A 202 12.88 11.93 21.57
CA LEU A 202 13.50 11.91 22.90
C LEU A 202 13.05 10.70 23.73
N GLY A 203 11.86 10.19 23.50
CA GLY A 203 11.32 9.05 24.22
C GLY A 203 9.79 9.03 24.29
N SER A 204 9.26 8.02 24.98
CA SER A 204 7.83 7.86 25.17
C SER A 204 7.50 7.22 26.52
N VAL A 205 6.35 7.58 27.04
CA VAL A 205 5.76 6.90 28.20
C VAL A 205 4.34 6.44 27.87
N VAL A 206 3.98 5.25 28.35
CA VAL A 206 2.64 4.70 28.21
C VAL A 206 1.99 4.64 29.59
N THR A 207 1.02 5.51 29.85
CA THR A 207 0.29 5.59 31.13
C THR A 207 -1.14 5.10 30.90
N TYR A 208 -1.34 3.79 30.92
CA TYR A 208 -2.64 3.21 30.58
C TYR A 208 -3.68 3.35 31.71
N SER A 209 -3.31 3.00 32.95
CA SER A 209 -4.20 3.10 34.10
C SER A 209 -4.30 4.53 34.64
N ASN A 210 -5.44 4.85 35.33
CA ASN A 210 -5.61 6.15 35.95
C ASN A 210 -4.54 6.39 37.04
N MET A 211 -4.15 5.37 37.75
CA MET A 211 -3.09 5.45 38.77
C MET A 211 -1.73 5.78 38.13
N ALA A 212 -1.41 5.16 36.99
CA ALA A 212 -0.17 5.47 36.25
C ALA A 212 -0.15 6.94 35.77
N LYS A 213 -1.30 7.46 35.27
CA LYS A 213 -1.43 8.86 34.86
C LYS A 213 -1.21 9.82 36.00
N GLN A 214 -1.80 9.56 37.17
CA GLN A 214 -1.64 10.40 38.35
C GLN A 214 -0.20 10.39 38.87
N ASN A 215 0.42 9.22 38.97
CA ASN A 215 1.78 9.09 39.46
C ASN A 215 2.78 9.82 38.52
N TRP A 216 2.60 9.66 37.20
CA TRP A 216 3.46 10.30 36.22
C TRP A 216 3.32 11.85 36.23
N SER A 217 2.08 12.37 36.32
CA SER A 217 1.85 13.82 36.41
C SER A 217 2.44 14.42 37.71
N THR A 218 2.46 13.67 38.79
CA THR A 218 3.07 14.07 40.06
C THR A 218 4.61 14.09 39.93
N TYR A 219 5.19 13.15 39.18
CA TYR A 219 6.63 13.08 38.95
C TYR A 219 7.11 14.28 38.11
N LEU A 220 6.40 14.62 37.04
CA LEU A 220 6.72 15.77 36.17
C LEU A 220 6.64 17.15 36.89
N ARG A 221 5.83 17.25 37.94
CA ARG A 221 5.76 18.51 38.73
C ARG A 221 6.94 18.72 39.68
N LYS A 222 7.80 17.70 39.83
CA LYS A 222 8.99 17.77 40.73
C LYS A 222 10.29 18.00 39.98
N ILE A 223 10.24 17.98 38.64
CA ILE A 223 11.35 18.35 37.73
C ILE A 223 11.12 19.77 37.23
#